data_ad910c14b09b4873460cbb2755d2cb02
#
_entry.id   ad910c14b09b4873460cbb2755d2cb02
#
_cell.length_a   1.000
_cell.length_b   1.000
_cell.length_c   1.000
_cell.angle_alpha   90.00
_cell.angle_beta   90.00
_cell.angle_gamma   90.00
#
_symmetry.space_group_name_H-M   'P 1'
#
loop_
_entity.id
_entity.type
_entity.pdbx_description
1 polymer ?
#
loop_
_entity_poly.entity_id
_entity_poly.type
_entity_poly.pdbx_seq_one_letter_code
_entity_poly.pdbx_strand_id
1 'polypeptide(L)'
;MFVLGLTGSIGMGKSTTAAMFRAEGIVVHDSDAVVHALYTGAAAAAIEAAFPGTVRDGVVDRGLLGAKVLDDPAALARLEAIVHPLVAESRAAFLTEAAKRGEQIVVLDIPLLFETGLDRDVDAVVLVTAPETVQKERVSKRPGMTPEHLAVILERQMRDAEKRARAHFIIDTSGDLAATGRQVRGILRALAGAKNKF
;
A
#
# COMPACT_ATOMS: atom_id res chain seq x y z
N MET A 1 -14.22 -15.81 -1.17
CA MET A 1 -13.56 -14.71 -0.44
C MET A 1 -13.50 -13.50 -1.37
N PHE A 2 -13.84 -12.30 -0.89
CA PHE A 2 -13.80 -11.05 -1.68
C PHE A 2 -12.53 -10.28 -1.34
N VAL A 3 -11.75 -9.91 -2.36
CA VAL A 3 -10.46 -9.24 -2.21
C VAL A 3 -10.60 -7.76 -2.51
N LEU A 4 -10.42 -6.90 -1.52
CA LEU A 4 -10.38 -5.45 -1.67
C LEU A 4 -8.95 -4.95 -1.81
N GLY A 5 -8.65 -4.23 -2.88
CA GLY A 5 -7.43 -3.44 -2.98
C GLY A 5 -7.60 -2.08 -2.31
N LEU A 6 -6.78 -1.76 -1.31
CA LEU A 6 -6.75 -0.44 -0.67
C LEU A 6 -5.56 0.34 -1.19
N THR A 7 -5.82 1.50 -1.77
CA THR A 7 -4.77 2.38 -2.32
C THR A 7 -5.03 3.84 -1.99
N GLY A 8 -4.05 4.67 -2.25
CA GLY A 8 -4.13 6.11 -2.03
C GLY A 8 -2.74 6.73 -2.06
N SER A 9 -2.66 7.96 -2.56
CA SER A 9 -1.39 8.69 -2.67
C SER A 9 -0.83 9.04 -1.30
N ILE A 10 0.43 9.42 -1.26
CA ILE A 10 1.11 9.85 -0.03
C ILE A 10 0.27 10.92 0.70
N GLY A 11 0.15 10.82 2.02
CA GLY A 11 -0.58 11.80 2.84
C GLY A 11 -2.10 11.68 2.82
N MET A 12 -2.68 10.77 2.04
CA MET A 12 -4.13 10.60 1.90
C MET A 12 -4.80 9.82 3.06
N GLY A 13 -4.05 9.29 4.03
CA GLY A 13 -4.63 8.61 5.21
C GLY A 13 -4.83 7.10 5.04
N LYS A 14 -4.20 6.46 4.04
CA LYS A 14 -4.32 5.03 3.74
C LYS A 14 -4.05 4.13 4.96
N SER A 15 -2.96 4.35 5.69
CA SER A 15 -2.59 3.52 6.86
C SER A 15 -3.61 3.60 7.99
N THR A 16 -4.19 4.80 8.22
CA THR A 16 -5.28 4.98 9.19
C THR A 16 -6.53 4.23 8.75
N THR A 17 -6.87 4.30 7.46
CA THR A 17 -8.01 3.57 6.90
C THR A 17 -7.79 2.06 6.97
N ALA A 18 -6.58 1.56 6.69
CA ALA A 18 -6.22 0.15 6.86
C ALA A 18 -6.40 -0.31 8.32
N ALA A 19 -5.99 0.52 9.30
CA ALA A 19 -6.23 0.25 10.72
C ALA A 19 -7.73 0.18 11.06
N MET A 20 -8.57 1.00 10.42
CA MET A 20 -10.02 0.95 10.60
C MET A 20 -10.63 -0.34 10.05
N PHE A 21 -10.17 -0.85 8.89
CA PHE A 21 -10.58 -2.16 8.41
C PHE A 21 -10.21 -3.27 9.40
N ARG A 22 -9.00 -3.23 9.98
CA ARG A 22 -8.57 -4.17 11.03
C ARG A 22 -9.45 -4.09 12.27
N ALA A 23 -9.85 -2.90 12.70
CA ALA A 23 -10.75 -2.68 13.84
C ALA A 23 -12.16 -3.24 13.62
N GLU A 24 -12.61 -3.33 12.37
CA GLU A 24 -13.87 -3.98 11.98
C GLU A 24 -13.70 -5.52 11.76
N GLY A 25 -12.56 -6.11 12.18
CA GLY A 25 -12.30 -7.55 12.10
C GLY A 25 -11.83 -8.03 10.72
N ILE A 26 -11.51 -7.14 9.79
CA ILE A 26 -11.03 -7.52 8.46
C ILE A 26 -9.53 -7.75 8.49
N VAL A 27 -9.08 -8.89 7.95
CA VAL A 27 -7.64 -9.16 7.80
C VAL A 27 -7.05 -8.33 6.65
N VAL A 28 -5.91 -7.71 6.92
CA VAL A 28 -5.26 -6.77 5.99
C VAL A 28 -3.81 -7.19 5.75
N HIS A 29 -3.47 -7.47 4.49
CA HIS A 29 -2.09 -7.63 4.04
C HIS A 29 -1.51 -6.24 3.75
N ASP A 30 -0.45 -5.89 4.44
CA ASP A 30 0.23 -4.59 4.32
C ASP A 30 1.54 -4.79 3.54
N SER A 31 1.54 -4.39 2.27
CA SER A 31 2.71 -4.58 1.39
C SER A 31 3.94 -3.80 1.86
N ASP A 32 3.77 -2.62 2.47
CA ASP A 32 4.88 -1.83 3.01
C ASP A 32 5.51 -2.52 4.23
N ALA A 33 4.67 -3.09 5.10
CA ALA A 33 5.14 -3.87 6.26
C ALA A 33 5.87 -5.15 5.81
N VAL A 34 5.38 -5.81 4.75
CA VAL A 34 6.06 -6.97 4.15
C VAL A 34 7.44 -6.58 3.63
N VAL A 35 7.57 -5.51 2.84
CA VAL A 35 8.88 -5.03 2.37
C VAL A 35 9.81 -4.73 3.54
N HIS A 36 9.29 -4.12 4.61
CA HIS A 36 10.08 -3.86 5.80
C HIS A 36 10.61 -5.16 6.45
N ALA A 37 9.76 -6.17 6.58
CA ALA A 37 10.14 -7.48 7.10
C ALA A 37 11.16 -8.18 6.19
N LEU A 38 11.00 -8.10 4.87
CA LEU A 38 11.95 -8.65 3.90
C LEU A 38 13.34 -8.02 4.03
N TYR A 39 13.42 -6.73 4.32
CA TYR A 39 14.69 -6.01 4.51
C TYR A 39 15.43 -6.40 5.80
N THR A 40 14.73 -6.96 6.76
CA THR A 40 15.31 -7.51 8.00
C THR A 40 15.51 -9.02 7.94
N GLY A 41 15.32 -9.64 6.77
CA GLY A 41 15.35 -11.10 6.63
C GLY A 41 15.65 -11.57 5.21
N ALA A 42 14.66 -12.17 4.57
CA ALA A 42 14.83 -12.98 3.35
C ALA A 42 15.45 -12.22 2.16
N ALA A 43 15.23 -10.92 2.01
CA ALA A 43 15.79 -10.15 0.90
C ALA A 43 17.21 -9.63 1.16
N ALA A 44 17.68 -9.58 2.42
CA ALA A 44 18.92 -8.89 2.78
C ALA A 44 20.14 -9.45 2.02
N ALA A 45 20.28 -10.75 1.95
CA ALA A 45 21.43 -11.38 1.26
C ALA A 45 21.43 -11.09 -0.25
N ALA A 46 20.28 -11.17 -0.91
CA ALA A 46 20.15 -10.89 -2.35
C ALA A 46 20.36 -9.39 -2.64
N ILE A 47 19.90 -8.51 -1.75
CA ILE A 47 20.12 -7.05 -1.85
C ILE A 47 21.61 -6.74 -1.66
N GLU A 48 22.30 -7.32 -0.68
CA GLU A 48 23.74 -7.12 -0.50
C GLU A 48 24.54 -7.57 -1.72
N ALA A 49 24.18 -8.72 -2.32
CA ALA A 49 24.85 -9.21 -3.52
C ALA A 49 24.65 -8.25 -4.72
N ALA A 50 23.46 -7.66 -4.87
CA ALA A 50 23.17 -6.73 -5.96
C ALA A 50 23.65 -5.29 -5.69
N PHE A 51 23.74 -4.89 -4.40
CA PHE A 51 24.08 -3.56 -3.92
C PHE A 51 25.04 -3.63 -2.73
N PRO A 52 26.31 -4.00 -2.96
CA PRO A 52 27.30 -4.22 -1.89
C PRO A 52 27.42 -3.01 -0.94
N GLY A 53 27.50 -3.30 0.37
CA GLY A 53 27.61 -2.29 1.43
C GLY A 53 26.30 -1.63 1.84
N THR A 54 25.17 -2.19 1.43
CA THR A 54 23.83 -1.69 1.83
C THR A 54 23.21 -2.49 2.98
N VAL A 55 23.85 -3.58 3.42
CA VAL A 55 23.39 -4.39 4.54
C VAL A 55 24.35 -4.24 5.72
N ARG A 56 23.82 -4.01 6.93
CA ARG A 56 24.54 -3.95 8.19
C ARG A 56 23.89 -4.89 9.19
N ASP A 57 24.68 -5.74 9.80
CA ASP A 57 24.19 -6.72 10.80
C ASP A 57 23.00 -7.57 10.30
N GLY A 58 23.01 -7.93 9.00
CA GLY A 58 21.94 -8.70 8.37
C GLY A 58 20.67 -7.91 8.03
N VAL A 59 20.66 -6.59 8.22
CA VAL A 59 19.54 -5.70 7.95
C VAL A 59 19.90 -4.71 6.85
N VAL A 60 19.00 -4.51 5.90
CA VAL A 60 19.16 -3.52 4.82
C VAL A 60 19.09 -2.11 5.38
N ASP A 61 20.16 -1.33 5.21
CA ASP A 61 20.18 0.10 5.49
C ASP A 61 19.47 0.84 4.34
N ARG A 62 18.25 1.31 4.63
CA ARG A 62 17.38 1.98 3.65
C ARG A 62 17.98 3.28 3.10
N GLY A 63 18.80 3.97 3.90
CA GLY A 63 19.48 5.20 3.48
C GLY A 63 20.55 4.90 2.45
N LEU A 64 21.42 3.90 2.75
CA LEU A 64 22.48 3.47 1.83
C LEU A 64 21.92 2.86 0.55
N LEU A 65 20.87 2.02 0.66
CA LEU A 65 20.20 1.45 -0.50
C LEU A 65 19.52 2.55 -1.33
N GLY A 66 18.79 3.45 -0.69
CA GLY A 66 18.15 4.59 -1.36
C GLY A 66 19.11 5.43 -2.16
N ALA A 67 20.29 5.76 -1.59
CA ALA A 67 21.33 6.50 -2.28
C ALA A 67 21.87 5.80 -3.55
N LYS A 68 21.70 4.46 -3.65
CA LYS A 68 22.13 3.70 -4.83
C LYS A 68 21.04 3.55 -5.89
N VAL A 69 19.77 3.70 -5.54
CA VAL A 69 18.67 3.38 -6.45
C VAL A 69 17.77 4.56 -6.81
N LEU A 70 17.76 5.65 -6.02
CA LEU A 70 16.80 6.75 -6.22
C LEU A 70 16.99 7.48 -7.54
N ASP A 71 18.24 7.68 -7.97
CA ASP A 71 18.60 8.42 -9.19
C ASP A 71 19.05 7.49 -10.32
N ASP A 72 18.94 6.18 -10.16
CA ASP A 72 19.31 5.17 -11.16
C ASP A 72 18.11 4.22 -11.45
N PRO A 73 17.37 4.46 -12.55
CA PRO A 73 16.24 3.61 -12.93
C PRO A 73 16.62 2.14 -13.14
N ALA A 74 17.85 1.86 -13.62
CA ALA A 74 18.31 0.48 -13.83
C ALA A 74 18.60 -0.20 -12.49
N ALA A 75 19.18 0.52 -11.53
CA ALA A 75 19.39 0.02 -10.17
C ALA A 75 18.04 -0.20 -9.47
N LEU A 76 17.08 0.72 -9.62
CA LEU A 76 15.74 0.56 -9.07
C LEU A 76 15.05 -0.69 -9.64
N ALA A 77 15.10 -0.90 -10.96
CA ALA A 77 14.52 -2.09 -11.59
C ALA A 77 15.16 -3.39 -11.09
N ARG A 78 16.49 -3.40 -10.82
CA ARG A 78 17.16 -4.57 -10.21
C ARG A 78 16.69 -4.83 -8.79
N LEU A 79 16.48 -3.78 -7.99
CA LEU A 79 15.93 -3.93 -6.63
C LEU A 79 14.50 -4.48 -6.68
N GLU A 80 13.67 -3.93 -7.54
CA GLU A 80 12.29 -4.39 -7.75
C GLU A 80 12.24 -5.85 -8.19
N ALA A 81 13.15 -6.30 -9.07
CA ALA A 81 13.24 -7.69 -9.49
C ALA A 81 13.58 -8.66 -8.34
N ILE A 82 14.24 -8.19 -7.28
CA ILE A 82 14.51 -8.98 -6.07
C ILE A 82 13.28 -8.96 -5.14
N VAL A 83 12.67 -7.80 -4.94
CA VAL A 83 11.66 -7.61 -3.89
C VAL A 83 10.26 -8.02 -4.34
N HIS A 84 9.87 -7.73 -5.59
CA HIS A 84 8.51 -8.00 -6.08
C HIS A 84 8.10 -9.46 -6.01
N PRO A 85 8.94 -10.46 -6.38
CA PRO A 85 8.58 -11.87 -6.23
C PRO A 85 8.29 -12.26 -4.78
N LEU A 86 9.09 -11.77 -3.84
CA LEU A 86 8.94 -12.07 -2.41
C LEU A 86 7.65 -11.46 -1.83
N VAL A 87 7.31 -10.23 -2.25
CA VAL A 87 6.05 -9.60 -1.87
C VAL A 87 4.85 -10.34 -2.49
N ALA A 88 4.97 -10.77 -3.74
CA ALA A 88 3.93 -11.57 -4.41
C ALA A 88 3.71 -12.92 -3.71
N GLU A 89 4.78 -13.60 -3.31
CA GLU A 89 4.71 -14.84 -2.52
C GLU A 89 4.03 -14.62 -1.17
N SER A 90 4.40 -13.57 -0.44
CA SER A 90 3.76 -13.19 0.82
C SER A 90 2.26 -12.94 0.65
N ARG A 91 1.88 -12.23 -0.43
CA ARG A 91 0.47 -11.97 -0.75
C ARG A 91 -0.29 -13.26 -1.05
N ALA A 92 0.30 -14.15 -1.84
CA ALA A 92 -0.31 -15.45 -2.17
C ALA A 92 -0.49 -16.32 -0.92
N ALA A 93 0.50 -16.37 -0.04
CA ALA A 93 0.42 -17.08 1.23
C ALA A 93 -0.69 -16.50 2.13
N PHE A 94 -0.77 -15.16 2.24
CA PHE A 94 -1.83 -14.48 2.98
C PHE A 94 -3.22 -14.84 2.46
N LEU A 95 -3.45 -14.77 1.15
CA LEU A 95 -4.74 -15.11 0.54
C LEU A 95 -5.12 -16.57 0.77
N THR A 96 -4.15 -17.48 0.66
CA THR A 96 -4.34 -18.92 0.92
C THR A 96 -4.76 -19.16 2.37
N GLU A 97 -4.09 -18.52 3.32
CA GLU A 97 -4.39 -18.69 4.74
C GLU A 97 -5.74 -18.05 5.12
N ALA A 98 -6.05 -16.88 4.57
CA ALA A 98 -7.35 -16.24 4.76
C ALA A 98 -8.49 -17.12 4.23
N ALA A 99 -8.30 -17.75 3.07
CA ALA A 99 -9.29 -18.69 2.51
C ALA A 99 -9.51 -19.92 3.40
N LYS A 100 -8.42 -20.50 3.97
CA LYS A 100 -8.53 -21.63 4.92
C LYS A 100 -9.29 -21.26 6.19
N ARG A 101 -9.15 -20.02 6.65
CA ARG A 101 -9.89 -19.49 7.81
C ARG A 101 -11.34 -19.14 7.51
N GLY A 102 -11.78 -19.23 6.26
CA GLY A 102 -13.12 -18.88 5.84
C GLY A 102 -13.41 -17.38 5.84
N GLU A 103 -12.35 -16.56 5.73
CA GLU A 103 -12.51 -15.11 5.65
C GLU A 103 -13.39 -14.74 4.45
N GLN A 104 -14.37 -13.89 4.70
CA GLN A 104 -15.32 -13.51 3.65
C GLN A 104 -14.83 -12.33 2.82
N ILE A 105 -14.11 -11.40 3.47
CA ILE A 105 -13.53 -10.19 2.88
C ILE A 105 -12.11 -10.07 3.41
N VAL A 106 -11.18 -9.74 2.53
CA VAL A 106 -9.80 -9.40 2.88
C VAL A 106 -9.39 -8.09 2.22
N VAL A 107 -8.42 -7.39 2.79
CA VAL A 107 -7.87 -6.17 2.22
C VAL A 107 -6.40 -6.38 1.87
N LEU A 108 -6.02 -6.00 0.64
CA LEU A 108 -4.64 -5.85 0.21
C LEU A 108 -4.30 -4.36 0.21
N ASP A 109 -3.49 -3.92 1.17
CA ASP A 109 -3.02 -2.54 1.28
C ASP A 109 -1.78 -2.34 0.39
N ILE A 110 -1.99 -1.74 -0.79
CA ILE A 110 -0.98 -1.58 -1.86
C ILE A 110 -0.91 -0.12 -2.29
N PRO A 111 0.16 0.62 -1.94
CA PRO A 111 0.28 2.04 -2.26
C PRO A 111 0.20 2.36 -3.75
N LEU A 112 0.90 1.59 -4.58
CA LEU A 112 1.01 1.77 -6.03
C LEU A 112 0.16 0.76 -6.81
N LEU A 113 -1.08 0.50 -6.35
CA LEU A 113 -1.97 -0.52 -6.89
C LEU A 113 -2.23 -0.36 -8.39
N PHE A 114 -2.56 0.84 -8.83
CA PHE A 114 -2.86 1.13 -10.23
C PHE A 114 -1.60 1.22 -11.08
N GLU A 115 -0.53 1.79 -10.53
CA GLU A 115 0.75 2.00 -11.20
C GLU A 115 1.43 0.66 -11.53
N THR A 116 1.25 -0.34 -10.68
CA THR A 116 1.80 -1.70 -10.87
C THR A 116 0.83 -2.64 -11.61
N GLY A 117 -0.40 -2.18 -11.92
CA GLY A 117 -1.41 -2.98 -12.60
C GLY A 117 -2.05 -4.07 -11.73
N LEU A 118 -1.81 -4.05 -10.42
CA LEU A 118 -2.35 -5.02 -9.45
C LEU A 118 -3.84 -4.80 -9.15
N ASP A 119 -4.44 -3.75 -9.68
CA ASP A 119 -5.89 -3.53 -9.64
C ASP A 119 -6.67 -4.62 -10.37
N ARG A 120 -6.02 -5.41 -11.24
CA ARG A 120 -6.60 -6.57 -11.93
C ARG A 120 -6.66 -7.83 -11.08
N ASP A 121 -5.91 -7.86 -9.98
CA ASP A 121 -5.80 -9.01 -9.08
C ASP A 121 -6.74 -8.89 -7.87
N VAL A 122 -7.63 -7.89 -7.86
CA VAL A 122 -8.59 -7.64 -6.78
C VAL A 122 -10.01 -7.52 -7.33
N ASP A 123 -11.00 -7.88 -6.51
CA ASP A 123 -12.42 -7.83 -6.93
C ASP A 123 -12.96 -6.40 -6.95
N ALA A 124 -12.44 -5.52 -6.08
CA ALA A 124 -12.75 -4.09 -6.10
C ALA A 124 -11.63 -3.26 -5.48
N VAL A 125 -11.58 -1.99 -5.85
CA VAL A 125 -10.60 -1.02 -5.35
C VAL A 125 -11.26 0.02 -4.48
N VAL A 126 -10.72 0.22 -3.28
CA VAL A 126 -11.00 1.33 -2.37
C VAL A 126 -9.88 2.36 -2.51
N LEU A 127 -10.20 3.53 -2.98
CA LEU A 127 -9.29 4.68 -3.02
C LEU A 127 -9.48 5.52 -1.77
N VAL A 128 -8.39 5.77 -1.06
CA VAL A 128 -8.33 6.75 0.04
C VAL A 128 -7.81 8.07 -0.49
N THR A 129 -8.53 9.14 -0.24
CA THR A 129 -8.24 10.46 -0.80
C THR A 129 -8.55 11.57 0.19
N ALA A 130 -8.00 12.75 -0.06
CA ALA A 130 -8.28 14.01 0.62
C ALA A 130 -7.98 15.18 -0.33
N PRO A 131 -8.48 16.40 -0.07
CA PRO A 131 -8.05 17.59 -0.78
C PRO A 131 -6.54 17.79 -0.74
N GLU A 132 -5.98 18.36 -1.81
CA GLU A 132 -4.53 18.60 -1.94
C GLU A 132 -3.96 19.44 -0.78
N THR A 133 -4.74 20.40 -0.28
CA THR A 133 -4.36 21.22 0.87
C THR A 133 -4.15 20.38 2.13
N VAL A 134 -5.05 19.42 2.39
CA VAL A 134 -4.96 18.49 3.51
C VAL A 134 -3.79 17.51 3.31
N GLN A 135 -3.58 17.04 2.08
CA GLN A 135 -2.44 16.21 1.73
C GLN A 135 -1.12 16.91 2.04
N LYS A 136 -0.94 18.13 1.51
CA LYS A 136 0.27 18.94 1.71
C LYS A 136 0.53 19.21 3.20
N GLU A 137 -0.50 19.57 3.95
CA GLU A 137 -0.40 19.80 5.39
C GLU A 137 0.08 18.54 6.15
N ARG A 138 -0.48 17.37 5.82
CA ARG A 138 -0.10 16.11 6.48
C ARG A 138 1.32 15.67 6.13
N VAL A 139 1.70 15.86 4.87
CA VAL A 139 3.03 15.44 4.40
C VAL A 139 4.11 16.37 4.92
N SER A 140 3.87 17.69 4.99
CA SER A 140 4.84 18.65 5.54
C SER A 140 5.18 18.42 7.02
N LYS A 141 4.30 17.72 7.76
CA LYS A 141 4.57 17.34 9.16
C LYS A 141 5.45 16.10 9.31
N ARG A 142 5.81 15.43 8.20
CA ARG A 142 6.67 14.23 8.25
C ARG A 142 8.14 14.63 8.34
N PRO A 143 8.92 14.00 9.23
CA PRO A 143 10.36 14.27 9.33
C PRO A 143 11.04 14.04 7.97
N GLY A 144 11.91 14.99 7.56
CA GLY A 144 12.69 14.89 6.33
C GLY A 144 11.93 15.11 5.03
N MET A 145 10.64 15.48 5.08
CA MET A 145 9.85 15.75 3.89
C MET A 145 9.97 17.22 3.48
N THR A 146 10.45 17.46 2.27
CA THR A 146 10.47 18.79 1.64
C THR A 146 9.46 18.85 0.48
N PRO A 147 9.07 20.05 0.01
CA PRO A 147 8.18 20.20 -1.16
C PRO A 147 8.75 19.50 -2.40
N GLU A 148 10.07 19.59 -2.62
CA GLU A 148 10.76 18.97 -3.76
C GLU A 148 10.70 17.44 -3.66
N HIS A 149 10.93 16.89 -2.47
CA HIS A 149 10.84 15.45 -2.24
C HIS A 149 9.40 14.95 -2.44
N LEU A 150 8.41 15.72 -1.99
CA LEU A 150 7.00 15.41 -2.25
C LEU A 150 6.69 15.39 -3.75
N ALA A 151 7.19 16.37 -4.51
CA ALA A 151 6.98 16.45 -5.96
C ALA A 151 7.50 15.19 -6.67
N VAL A 152 8.74 14.77 -6.36
CA VAL A 152 9.33 13.54 -6.91
C VAL A 152 8.49 12.29 -6.60
N ILE A 153 7.94 12.20 -5.38
CA ILE A 153 7.08 11.07 -5.02
C ILE A 153 5.77 11.11 -5.82
N LEU A 154 5.17 12.30 -5.98
CA LEU A 154 3.91 12.45 -6.70
C LEU A 154 4.06 12.20 -8.21
N GLU A 155 5.20 12.51 -8.81
CA GLU A 155 5.50 12.21 -10.21
C GLU A 155 5.47 10.69 -10.51
N ARG A 156 5.79 9.85 -9.53
CA ARG A 156 5.74 8.39 -9.63
C ARG A 156 4.36 7.81 -9.36
N GLN A 157 3.42 8.61 -8.91
CA GLN A 157 2.07 8.19 -8.58
C GLN A 157 1.08 8.65 -9.65
N MET A 158 0.13 7.79 -10.01
CA MET A 158 -1.01 8.18 -10.84
C MET A 158 -1.76 9.34 -10.17
N ARG A 159 -2.25 10.27 -10.97
CA ARG A 159 -3.01 11.43 -10.46
C ARG A 159 -4.27 11.00 -9.73
N ASP A 160 -4.64 11.71 -8.67
CA ASP A 160 -5.81 11.38 -7.85
C ASP A 160 -7.11 11.33 -8.69
N ALA A 161 -7.28 12.23 -9.65
CA ALA A 161 -8.44 12.24 -10.55
C ALA A 161 -8.54 10.95 -11.39
N GLU A 162 -7.43 10.43 -11.87
CA GLU A 162 -7.39 9.18 -12.63
C GLU A 162 -7.67 7.97 -11.73
N LYS A 163 -7.13 7.96 -10.51
CA LYS A 163 -7.42 6.93 -9.51
C LYS A 163 -8.91 6.92 -9.15
N ARG A 164 -9.52 8.10 -8.97
CA ARG A 164 -10.96 8.25 -8.69
C ARG A 164 -11.82 7.66 -9.80
N ALA A 165 -11.44 7.86 -11.05
CA ALA A 165 -12.17 7.32 -12.19
C ALA A 165 -12.11 5.79 -12.30
N ARG A 166 -11.10 5.15 -11.70
CA ARG A 166 -10.88 3.69 -11.73
C ARG A 166 -11.32 2.99 -10.44
N ALA A 167 -11.47 3.72 -9.35
CA ALA A 167 -11.84 3.14 -8.06
C ALA A 167 -13.33 2.76 -8.01
N HIS A 168 -13.64 1.65 -7.33
CA HIS A 168 -15.00 1.21 -7.07
C HIS A 168 -15.63 1.90 -5.86
N PHE A 169 -14.78 2.22 -4.86
CA PHE A 169 -15.17 2.94 -3.66
C PHE A 169 -14.16 4.04 -3.37
N ILE A 170 -14.66 5.16 -2.86
CA ILE A 170 -13.82 6.29 -2.45
C ILE A 170 -14.07 6.57 -0.98
N ILE A 171 -12.99 6.68 -0.20
CA ILE A 171 -13.01 7.13 1.19
C ILE A 171 -12.35 8.50 1.25
N ASP A 172 -13.13 9.51 1.58
CA ASP A 172 -12.63 10.86 1.86
C ASP A 172 -12.21 10.95 3.33
N THR A 173 -10.93 11.27 3.54
CA THR A 173 -10.34 11.40 4.87
C THR A 173 -10.13 12.86 5.30
N SER A 174 -10.74 13.82 4.61
CA SER A 174 -10.64 15.25 4.97
C SER A 174 -11.38 15.59 6.28
N GLY A 175 -12.38 14.79 6.63
CA GLY A 175 -13.13 14.91 7.87
C GLY A 175 -12.43 14.26 9.07
N ASP A 176 -13.19 14.08 10.14
CA ASP A 176 -12.72 13.40 11.35
C ASP A 176 -12.57 11.88 11.17
N LEU A 177 -11.90 11.25 12.12
CA LEU A 177 -11.70 9.79 12.11
C LEU A 177 -13.02 9.01 12.16
N ALA A 178 -14.04 9.55 12.86
CA ALA A 178 -15.33 8.91 12.95
C ALA A 178 -16.07 8.91 11.60
N ALA A 179 -15.94 10.00 10.81
CA ALA A 179 -16.49 10.08 9.46
C ALA A 179 -15.81 9.06 8.53
N THR A 180 -14.49 8.94 8.59
CA THR A 180 -13.74 7.92 7.85
C THR A 180 -14.18 6.52 8.23
N GLY A 181 -14.32 6.22 9.54
CA GLY A 181 -14.78 4.92 10.02
C GLY A 181 -16.22 4.59 9.57
N ARG A 182 -17.12 5.60 9.49
CA ARG A 182 -18.47 5.39 8.93
C ARG A 182 -18.43 4.97 7.46
N GLN A 183 -17.51 5.54 6.67
CA GLN A 183 -17.35 5.18 5.27
C GLN A 183 -16.83 3.74 5.13
N VAL A 184 -15.83 3.33 5.94
CA VAL A 184 -15.34 1.94 5.99
C VAL A 184 -16.50 0.97 6.28
N ARG A 185 -17.26 1.20 7.33
CA ARG A 185 -18.43 0.37 7.67
C ARG A 185 -19.51 0.39 6.57
N GLY A 186 -19.67 1.51 5.89
CA GLY A 186 -20.56 1.64 4.73
C GLY A 186 -20.19 0.67 3.60
N ILE A 187 -18.90 0.63 3.25
CA ILE A 187 -18.36 -0.28 2.23
C ILE A 187 -18.59 -1.74 2.65
N LEU A 188 -18.22 -2.10 3.89
CA LEU A 188 -18.38 -3.47 4.38
C LEU A 188 -19.85 -3.93 4.36
N ARG A 189 -20.80 -3.05 4.72
CA ARG A 189 -22.24 -3.35 4.63
C ARG A 189 -22.71 -3.52 3.20
N ALA A 190 -22.23 -2.70 2.26
CA ALA A 190 -22.56 -2.83 0.85
C ALA A 190 -22.10 -4.18 0.27
N LEU A 191 -20.89 -4.62 0.63
CA LEU A 191 -20.35 -5.91 0.20
C LEU A 191 -21.08 -7.09 0.83
N ALA A 192 -21.46 -7.01 2.11
CA ALA A 192 -22.25 -8.04 2.76
C ALA A 192 -23.66 -8.15 2.16
N GLY A 193 -24.28 -7.03 1.81
CA GLY A 193 -25.61 -6.99 1.18
C GLY A 193 -25.64 -7.51 -0.27
N ALA A 194 -24.53 -7.36 -1.00
CA ALA A 194 -24.40 -7.87 -2.37
C ALA A 194 -24.39 -9.42 -2.41
N LYS A 195 -23.81 -10.08 -1.41
CA LYS A 195 -23.78 -11.56 -1.32
C LYS A 195 -25.16 -12.21 -1.11
N ASN A 196 -26.13 -11.51 -0.55
CA ASN A 196 -27.47 -12.05 -0.31
C ASN A 196 -28.40 -11.96 -1.55
N LYS A 197 -27.88 -11.51 -2.71
CA LYS A 197 -28.66 -11.35 -3.95
C LYS A 197 -28.32 -12.36 -5.06
N PHE A 198 -27.41 -13.33 -4.77
CA PHE A 198 -27.04 -14.38 -5.72
C PHE A 198 -27.12 -15.76 -5.09
#